data_09aba2218d65c6cf2ff02d1817542503
#
_entry.id   09aba2218d65c6cf2ff02d1817542503
#
_cell.length_a   1.000
_cell.length_b   1.000
_cell.length_c   1.000
_cell.angle_alpha   90.00
_cell.angle_beta   90.00
_cell.angle_gamma   90.00
#
_symmetry.space_group_name_H-M   'P 1'
#
loop_
_entity.id
_entity.type
_entity.pdbx_description
1 polymer ?
#
loop_
_entity_poly.entity_id
_entity_poly.type
_entity_poly.pdbx_seq_one_letter_code
_entity_poly.pdbx_strand_id
1 'polypeptide(L)'
;MEFKPPFIDVTYHREEYIYKKREGGYLEKIAIRKRPGTVGICSAIINRYQTDAVPHIICGGFTREETENALIELNYLGIDNVLLLRGDPIKTETHFTAEPGGNNYALDLVQQVGSMNKGQFLDEDLKDVDPTDFCIGIAGYPEKHFEAPNMVSDLKYLKAKVD
;
A
#
# COMPACT_ATOMS: atom_id res chain seq x y z
N MET A 1 4.03 0.80 -27.69
CA MET A 1 4.87 1.53 -26.71
C MET A 1 6.29 1.54 -27.26
N GLU A 2 6.91 2.71 -27.38
CA GLU A 2 8.27 2.86 -27.93
C GLU A 2 9.33 2.25 -27.00
N PHE A 3 9.11 2.38 -25.68
CA PHE A 3 9.88 1.69 -24.65
C PHE A 3 9.16 0.41 -24.24
N LYS A 4 9.92 -0.65 -24.00
CA LYS A 4 9.43 -1.92 -23.45
C LYS A 4 10.03 -2.14 -22.05
N PRO A 5 9.54 -1.46 -21.02
CA PRO A 5 10.03 -1.67 -19.67
C PRO A 5 9.67 -3.10 -19.22
N PRO A 6 10.50 -3.74 -18.38
CA PRO A 6 10.18 -5.05 -17.83
C PRO A 6 8.97 -4.99 -16.89
N PHE A 7 8.78 -3.89 -16.18
CA PHE A 7 7.61 -3.64 -15.31
C PHE A 7 7.35 -2.14 -15.19
N ILE A 8 6.20 -1.78 -14.63
CA ILE A 8 5.79 -0.40 -14.35
C ILE A 8 5.32 -0.30 -12.90
N ASP A 9 5.99 0.55 -12.11
CA ASP A 9 5.52 0.91 -10.77
C ASP A 9 4.28 1.81 -10.84
N VAL A 10 3.27 1.49 -10.03
CA VAL A 10 2.02 2.25 -9.95
C VAL A 10 1.85 2.81 -8.56
N THR A 11 2.18 4.08 -8.40
CA THR A 11 2.10 4.77 -7.12
C THR A 11 0.66 4.85 -6.62
N TYR A 12 0.47 4.55 -5.33
CA TYR A 12 -0.79 4.79 -4.65
C TYR A 12 -0.89 6.24 -4.19
N HIS A 13 -2.08 6.80 -4.33
CA HIS A 13 -2.40 8.14 -3.82
C HIS A 13 -3.64 8.05 -2.93
N ARG A 14 -3.50 8.48 -1.68
CA ARG A 14 -4.62 8.57 -0.72
C ARG A 14 -5.77 9.41 -1.28
N GLU A 15 -6.98 9.13 -0.84
CA GLU A 15 -8.10 10.03 -1.10
C GLU A 15 -7.87 11.38 -0.43
N GLU A 16 -8.08 12.44 -1.19
CA GLU A 16 -8.07 13.80 -0.67
C GLU A 16 -9.50 14.29 -0.52
N TYR A 17 -9.75 15.02 0.56
CA TYR A 17 -11.05 15.59 0.84
C TYR A 17 -10.95 17.10 0.95
N ILE A 18 -12.02 17.79 0.49
CA ILE A 18 -12.24 19.21 0.75
C ILE A 18 -13.50 19.38 1.59
N TYR A 19 -13.50 20.40 2.42
CA TYR A 19 -14.67 20.77 3.19
C TYR A 19 -15.32 21.99 2.56
N LYS A 20 -16.53 21.83 2.01
CA LYS A 20 -17.32 22.93 1.46
C LYS A 20 -18.33 23.41 2.47
N LYS A 21 -18.33 24.74 2.71
CA LYS A 21 -19.36 25.37 3.53
C LYS A 21 -20.68 25.40 2.77
N ARG A 22 -21.74 24.95 3.40
CA ARG A 22 -23.11 24.92 2.86
C ARG A 22 -24.02 25.90 3.58
N GLU A 23 -25.20 26.15 3.00
CA GLU A 23 -26.29 26.90 3.66
C GLU A 23 -26.62 26.23 5.00
N GLY A 24 -26.75 27.03 6.07
CA GLY A 24 -26.90 26.52 7.44
C GLY A 24 -25.58 26.40 8.22
N GLY A 25 -24.43 26.72 7.61
CA GLY A 25 -23.13 26.85 8.29
C GLY A 25 -22.39 25.54 8.54
N TYR A 26 -22.91 24.39 8.12
CA TYR A 26 -22.20 23.12 8.22
C TYR A 26 -21.16 22.94 7.11
N LEU A 27 -20.17 22.08 7.38
CA LEU A 27 -19.12 21.71 6.45
C LEU A 27 -19.38 20.34 5.86
N GLU A 28 -19.56 20.28 4.55
CA GLU A 28 -19.69 19.02 3.82
C GLU A 28 -18.31 18.49 3.41
N LYS A 29 -17.97 17.25 3.79
CA LYS A 29 -16.77 16.54 3.37
C LYS A 29 -17.00 15.95 1.98
N ILE A 30 -16.21 16.38 1.00
CA ILE A 30 -16.30 15.94 -0.39
C ILE A 30 -14.98 15.29 -0.82
N ALA A 31 -15.03 14.06 -1.32
CA ALA A 31 -13.89 13.41 -1.94
C ALA A 31 -13.62 14.04 -3.31
N ILE A 32 -12.38 14.44 -3.54
CA ILE A 32 -11.97 15.11 -4.79
C ILE A 32 -11.25 14.18 -5.77
N ARG A 33 -10.97 12.93 -5.37
CA ARG A 33 -10.36 11.94 -6.25
C ARG A 33 -11.30 11.62 -7.44
N LYS A 34 -10.80 11.87 -8.65
CA LYS A 34 -11.50 11.61 -9.92
C LYS A 34 -10.61 10.79 -10.87
N ARG A 35 -10.00 9.73 -10.35
CA ARG A 35 -9.09 8.86 -11.08
C ARG A 35 -9.30 7.39 -10.70
N PRO A 36 -8.93 6.42 -11.56
CA PRO A 36 -8.95 5.01 -11.21
C PRO A 36 -8.07 4.71 -9.99
N GLY A 37 -8.40 3.66 -9.25
CA GLY A 37 -7.55 3.11 -8.20
C GLY A 37 -6.33 2.39 -8.77
N THR A 38 -5.33 2.15 -7.91
CA THR A 38 -4.08 1.47 -8.27
C THR A 38 -4.35 0.08 -8.86
N VAL A 39 -5.27 -0.69 -8.28
CA VAL A 39 -5.69 -2.01 -8.78
C VAL A 39 -6.20 -1.92 -10.22
N GLY A 40 -7.11 -0.98 -10.50
CA GLY A 40 -7.65 -0.79 -11.85
C GLY A 40 -6.61 -0.33 -12.87
N ILE A 41 -5.63 0.49 -12.46
CA ILE A 41 -4.52 0.92 -13.32
C ILE A 41 -3.60 -0.25 -13.63
N CYS A 42 -3.19 -1.03 -12.62
CA CYS A 42 -2.34 -2.21 -12.80
C CYS A 42 -3.00 -3.24 -13.71
N SER A 43 -4.27 -3.56 -13.48
CA SER A 43 -5.04 -4.46 -14.35
C SER A 43 -5.08 -3.96 -15.80
N ALA A 44 -5.27 -2.65 -16.00
CA ALA A 44 -5.27 -2.07 -17.35
C ALA A 44 -3.88 -2.14 -18.02
N ILE A 45 -2.79 -1.94 -17.27
CA ILE A 45 -1.41 -2.05 -17.79
C ILE A 45 -1.15 -3.48 -18.25
N ILE A 46 -1.39 -4.47 -17.38
CA ILE A 46 -1.16 -5.88 -17.71
C ILE A 46 -1.98 -6.31 -18.94
N ASN A 47 -3.29 -6.04 -18.92
CA ASN A 47 -4.18 -6.50 -19.97
C ASN A 47 -3.96 -5.80 -21.32
N ARG A 48 -3.63 -4.50 -21.34
CA ARG A 48 -3.48 -3.75 -22.58
C ARG A 48 -2.07 -3.77 -23.15
N TYR A 49 -1.06 -3.84 -22.30
CA TYR A 49 0.33 -3.68 -22.73
C TYR A 49 1.18 -4.92 -22.52
N GLN A 50 0.64 -5.95 -21.85
CA GLN A 50 1.36 -7.20 -21.54
C GLN A 50 2.70 -6.89 -20.85
N THR A 51 2.67 -5.97 -19.90
CA THR A 51 3.80 -5.52 -19.11
C THR A 51 3.43 -5.69 -17.65
N ASP A 52 4.35 -6.20 -16.83
CA ASP A 52 4.12 -6.35 -15.40
C ASP A 52 3.88 -4.99 -14.73
N ALA A 53 2.96 -4.97 -13.79
CA ALA A 53 2.66 -3.79 -12.99
C ALA A 53 2.92 -4.09 -11.52
N VAL A 54 3.65 -3.18 -10.85
CA VAL A 54 3.96 -3.28 -9.42
C VAL A 54 3.18 -2.21 -8.67
N PRO A 55 2.03 -2.54 -8.07
CA PRO A 55 1.27 -1.59 -7.26
C PRO A 55 2.04 -1.24 -5.99
N HIS A 56 2.06 0.03 -5.65
CA HIS A 56 2.44 0.48 -4.33
C HIS A 56 1.28 0.28 -3.37
N ILE A 57 1.52 -0.38 -2.26
CA ILE A 57 0.59 -0.53 -1.15
C ILE A 57 1.16 0.28 0.03
N ILE A 58 0.33 1.12 0.63
CA ILE A 58 0.77 2.02 1.71
C ILE A 58 -0.06 1.79 2.97
N CYS A 59 0.55 2.03 4.14
CA CYS A 59 -0.16 1.99 5.42
C CYS A 59 -1.20 3.12 5.55
N GLY A 60 -0.91 4.27 4.93
CA GLY A 60 -1.75 5.46 5.08
C GLY A 60 -3.09 5.38 4.34
N GLY A 61 -4.18 5.66 5.06
CA GLY A 61 -5.53 5.71 4.49
C GLY A 61 -6.21 4.35 4.36
N PHE A 62 -5.66 3.30 4.99
CA PHE A 62 -6.24 1.96 5.04
C PHE A 62 -6.23 1.39 6.44
N THR A 63 -7.28 0.69 6.80
CA THR A 63 -7.28 -0.30 7.86
C THR A 63 -6.55 -1.57 7.39
N ARG A 64 -6.25 -2.48 8.31
CA ARG A 64 -5.67 -3.78 7.95
C ARG A 64 -6.64 -4.62 7.11
N GLU A 65 -7.92 -4.54 7.39
CA GLU A 65 -8.98 -5.20 6.62
C GLU A 65 -9.05 -4.68 5.18
N GLU A 66 -9.04 -3.36 4.99
CA GLU A 66 -9.03 -2.77 3.65
C GLU A 66 -7.76 -3.11 2.87
N THR A 67 -6.62 -3.20 3.57
CA THR A 67 -5.35 -3.65 2.99
C THR A 67 -5.45 -5.10 2.52
N GLU A 68 -5.98 -6.00 3.36
CA GLU A 68 -6.17 -7.42 3.03
C GLU A 68 -7.10 -7.58 1.83
N ASN A 69 -8.23 -6.88 1.82
CA ASN A 69 -9.16 -6.91 0.69
C ASN A 69 -8.49 -6.44 -0.63
N ALA A 70 -7.72 -5.36 -0.59
CA ALA A 70 -7.01 -4.88 -1.77
C ALA A 70 -5.95 -5.89 -2.28
N LEU A 71 -5.27 -6.58 -1.36
CA LEU A 71 -4.31 -7.65 -1.69
C LEU A 71 -5.01 -8.87 -2.29
N ILE A 72 -6.17 -9.27 -1.76
CA ILE A 72 -6.99 -10.35 -2.33
C ILE A 72 -7.39 -10.00 -3.77
N GLU A 73 -7.83 -8.77 -4.04
CA GLU A 73 -8.16 -8.31 -5.39
C GLU A 73 -6.95 -8.38 -6.33
N LEU A 74 -5.75 -7.96 -5.86
CA LEU A 74 -4.51 -8.04 -6.63
C LEU A 74 -4.15 -9.49 -6.96
N ASN A 75 -4.16 -10.37 -5.96
CA ASN A 75 -3.88 -11.79 -6.14
C ASN A 75 -4.86 -12.44 -7.14
N TYR A 76 -6.16 -12.13 -7.03
CA TYR A 76 -7.19 -12.60 -7.96
C TYR A 76 -6.93 -12.15 -9.41
N LEU A 77 -6.35 -10.99 -9.60
CA LEU A 77 -5.98 -10.43 -10.91
C LEU A 77 -4.62 -10.95 -11.44
N GLY A 78 -3.93 -11.82 -10.70
CA GLY A 78 -2.60 -12.32 -11.06
C GLY A 78 -1.51 -11.25 -10.96
N ILE A 79 -1.66 -10.32 -10.01
CA ILE A 79 -0.68 -9.26 -9.74
C ILE A 79 0.10 -9.65 -8.49
N ASP A 80 1.23 -10.32 -8.69
CA ASP A 80 1.98 -10.95 -7.61
C ASP A 80 3.15 -10.10 -7.09
N ASN A 81 3.52 -9.04 -7.80
CA ASN A 81 4.59 -8.12 -7.37
C ASN A 81 4.00 -6.88 -6.70
N VAL A 82 4.40 -6.60 -5.48
CA VAL A 82 3.92 -5.43 -4.71
C VAL A 82 5.08 -4.67 -4.08
N LEU A 83 4.99 -3.33 -4.03
CA LEU A 83 5.93 -2.49 -3.28
C LEU A 83 5.24 -1.95 -2.02
N LEU A 84 5.72 -2.38 -0.86
CA LEU A 84 5.13 -2.07 0.44
C LEU A 84 5.83 -0.87 1.09
N LEU A 85 5.06 0.17 1.37
CA LEU A 85 5.56 1.44 1.88
C LEU A 85 4.72 1.90 3.08
N ARG A 86 5.30 2.72 3.95
CA ARG A 86 4.48 3.39 4.97
C ARG A 86 3.60 4.46 4.34
N GLY A 87 4.12 5.16 3.37
CA GLY A 87 3.52 6.35 2.80
C GLY A 87 3.90 7.61 3.58
N ASP A 88 3.64 8.76 2.95
CA ASP A 88 3.93 10.07 3.50
C ASP A 88 2.72 10.65 4.24
N PRO A 89 2.93 11.60 5.18
CA PRO A 89 1.85 12.40 5.75
C PRO A 89 1.07 13.13 4.65
N ILE A 90 -0.22 13.31 4.83
CA ILE A 90 -1.00 14.19 3.95
C ILE A 90 -0.66 15.65 4.24
N LYS A 91 -0.97 16.55 3.31
CA LYS A 91 -0.62 17.98 3.40
C LYS A 91 -1.08 18.69 4.68
N THR A 92 -2.09 18.13 5.33
CA THR A 92 -2.67 18.66 6.58
C THR A 92 -2.05 18.05 7.84
N GLU A 93 -1.16 17.06 7.70
CA GLU A 93 -0.49 16.36 8.79
C GLU A 93 0.99 16.74 8.83
N THR A 94 1.54 16.90 10.02
CA THR A 94 2.98 17.14 10.23
C THR A 94 3.77 15.85 10.33
N HIS A 95 3.11 14.77 10.73
CA HIS A 95 3.66 13.42 10.89
C HIS A 95 2.68 12.39 10.31
N PHE A 96 3.21 11.25 9.92
CA PHE A 96 2.39 10.15 9.47
C PHE A 96 1.51 9.64 10.63
N THR A 97 0.22 9.46 10.33
CA THR A 97 -0.75 8.88 11.25
C THR A 97 -1.49 7.76 10.52
N ALA A 98 -1.45 6.55 11.09
CA ALA A 98 -2.22 5.43 10.56
C ALA A 98 -3.72 5.61 10.83
N GLU A 99 -4.56 5.02 9.98
CA GLU A 99 -5.97 4.89 10.28
C GLU A 99 -6.17 4.02 11.54
N PRO A 100 -7.23 4.26 12.33
CA PRO A 100 -7.56 3.35 13.44
C PRO A 100 -7.71 1.92 12.95
N GLY A 101 -6.92 0.99 13.50
CA GLY A 101 -6.85 -0.40 13.03
C GLY A 101 -6.00 -0.61 11.78
N GLY A 102 -5.25 0.39 11.32
CA GLY A 102 -4.31 0.30 10.21
C GLY A 102 -2.90 -0.08 10.64
N ASN A 103 -2.01 -0.29 9.67
CA ASN A 103 -0.60 -0.54 9.88
C ASN A 103 0.15 0.77 10.18
N ASN A 104 0.97 0.81 11.25
CA ASN A 104 1.72 2.00 11.63
C ASN A 104 3.03 2.15 10.87
N TYR A 105 3.66 1.03 10.52
CA TYR A 105 4.95 0.98 9.85
C TYR A 105 4.92 0.03 8.65
N ALA A 106 5.81 0.27 7.70
CA ALA A 106 5.99 -0.63 6.57
C ALA A 106 6.33 -2.07 7.02
N LEU A 107 6.96 -2.25 8.18
CA LEU A 107 7.23 -3.57 8.75
C LEU A 107 5.93 -4.32 9.10
N ASP A 108 4.95 -3.64 9.69
CA ASP A 108 3.65 -4.25 10.04
C ASP A 108 2.94 -4.73 8.76
N LEU A 109 3.02 -3.91 7.71
CA LEU A 109 2.46 -4.23 6.40
C LEU A 109 3.16 -5.41 5.74
N VAL A 110 4.50 -5.47 5.80
CA VAL A 110 5.30 -6.62 5.33
C VAL A 110 4.91 -7.90 6.06
N GLN A 111 4.74 -7.83 7.38
CA GLN A 111 4.32 -8.97 8.19
C GLN A 111 2.90 -9.43 7.82
N GLN A 112 1.98 -8.52 7.58
CA GLN A 112 0.62 -8.85 7.14
C GLN A 112 0.64 -9.60 5.80
N VAL A 113 1.35 -9.08 4.79
CA VAL A 113 1.45 -9.72 3.48
C VAL A 113 2.19 -11.06 3.57
N GLY A 114 3.26 -11.13 4.36
CA GLY A 114 3.98 -12.37 4.62
C GLY A 114 3.13 -13.45 5.34
N SER A 115 2.15 -13.04 6.14
CA SER A 115 1.16 -13.96 6.74
C SER A 115 0.17 -14.46 5.68
N MET A 116 -0.31 -13.61 4.79
CA MET A 116 -1.17 -13.99 3.67
C MET A 116 -0.46 -14.98 2.71
N ASN A 117 0.84 -14.81 2.47
CA ASN A 117 1.65 -15.77 1.71
C ASN A 117 1.79 -17.14 2.41
N LYS A 118 1.44 -17.23 3.68
CA LYS A 118 1.36 -18.49 4.45
C LYS A 118 -0.07 -19.01 4.62
N GLY A 119 -1.06 -18.37 3.96
CA GLY A 119 -2.47 -18.67 4.12
C GLY A 119 -3.07 -18.21 5.46
N GLN A 120 -2.43 -17.25 6.12
CA GLN A 120 -2.91 -16.67 7.38
C GLN A 120 -3.52 -15.30 7.12
N PHE A 121 -4.81 -15.17 7.29
CA PHE A 121 -5.60 -13.98 7.09
C PHE A 121 -6.01 -13.37 8.44
N LEU A 122 -6.60 -12.18 8.42
CA LEU A 122 -7.05 -11.50 9.65
C LEU A 122 -8.19 -12.24 10.35
N ASP A 123 -9.05 -12.87 9.57
CA ASP A 123 -10.08 -13.78 10.11
C ASP A 123 -9.44 -15.16 10.37
N GLU A 124 -9.16 -15.42 11.64
CA GLU A 124 -8.56 -16.68 12.11
C GLU A 124 -9.49 -17.91 11.97
N ASP A 125 -10.79 -17.70 11.80
CA ASP A 125 -11.79 -18.75 11.63
C ASP A 125 -11.96 -19.20 10.17
N LEU A 126 -11.33 -18.51 9.23
CA LEU A 126 -11.34 -18.87 7.80
C LEU A 126 -10.71 -20.26 7.59
N LYS A 127 -11.42 -21.11 6.85
CA LYS A 127 -10.98 -22.47 6.51
C LYS A 127 -10.79 -22.60 5.00
N ASP A 128 -9.93 -23.55 4.61
CA ASP A 128 -9.66 -23.87 3.21
C ASP A 128 -9.20 -22.65 2.39
N VAL A 129 -8.28 -21.88 2.96
CA VAL A 129 -7.75 -20.65 2.36
C VAL A 129 -6.52 -20.98 1.52
N ASP A 130 -6.52 -20.51 0.28
CA ASP A 130 -5.33 -20.56 -0.57
C ASP A 130 -4.34 -19.46 -0.14
N PRO A 131 -3.05 -19.80 0.08
CA PRO A 131 -2.03 -18.80 0.34
C PRO A 131 -1.82 -17.90 -0.89
N THR A 132 -1.48 -16.65 -0.65
CA THR A 132 -1.01 -15.74 -1.72
C THR A 132 0.47 -16.01 -2.03
N ASP A 133 0.97 -15.52 -3.18
CA ASP A 133 2.38 -15.67 -3.58
C ASP A 133 2.99 -14.31 -3.97
N PHE A 134 2.84 -13.32 -3.08
CA PHE A 134 3.38 -11.99 -3.34
C PHE A 134 4.90 -11.96 -3.25
N CYS A 135 5.53 -11.46 -4.31
CA CYS A 135 6.89 -10.95 -4.29
C CYS A 135 6.89 -9.54 -3.67
N ILE A 136 7.50 -9.41 -2.50
CA ILE A 136 7.43 -8.20 -1.68
C ILE A 136 8.64 -7.31 -1.94
N GLY A 137 8.43 -6.16 -2.55
CA GLY A 137 9.38 -5.05 -2.61
C GLY A 137 9.26 -4.15 -1.39
N ILE A 138 10.38 -3.63 -0.92
CA ILE A 138 10.45 -2.67 0.20
C ILE A 138 11.36 -1.50 -0.12
N ALA A 139 11.16 -0.37 0.56
CA ALA A 139 12.06 0.78 0.45
C ALA A 139 13.22 0.70 1.46
N GLY A 140 14.41 1.06 0.99
CA GLY A 140 15.60 1.33 1.81
C GLY A 140 16.22 2.66 1.43
N TYR A 141 16.96 3.30 2.35
CA TYR A 141 17.58 4.61 2.17
C TYR A 141 19.10 4.50 2.33
N PRO A 142 19.91 4.79 1.30
CA PRO A 142 21.37 4.73 1.41
C PRO A 142 21.92 5.69 2.47
N GLU A 143 21.29 6.88 2.62
CA GLU A 143 21.71 7.91 3.58
C GLU A 143 21.07 7.77 4.96
N LYS A 144 20.28 6.77 5.22
CA LYS A 144 19.41 6.61 6.40
C LYS A 144 18.03 7.26 6.22
N HIS A 145 16.99 6.61 6.72
CA HIS A 145 15.66 7.23 6.83
C HIS A 145 15.70 8.45 7.78
N PHE A 146 15.06 9.56 7.40
CA PHE A 146 15.15 10.82 8.14
C PHE A 146 14.64 10.72 9.59
N GLU A 147 13.61 9.92 9.85
CA GLU A 147 13.08 9.67 11.20
C GLU A 147 13.91 8.67 12.02
N ALA A 148 14.79 7.88 11.41
CA ALA A 148 15.61 6.94 12.15
C ALA A 148 16.65 7.69 13.01
N PRO A 149 16.87 7.31 14.28
CA PRO A 149 17.80 8.02 15.15
C PRO A 149 19.26 7.92 14.66
N ASN A 150 19.61 6.81 14.01
CA ASN A 150 20.94 6.58 13.45
C ASN A 150 20.89 5.48 12.39
N MET A 151 21.97 5.33 11.60
CA MET A 151 22.11 4.34 10.53
C MET A 151 21.97 2.89 11.05
N VAL A 152 22.51 2.60 12.23
CA VAL A 152 22.45 1.24 12.80
C VAL A 152 21.02 0.82 13.07
N SER A 153 20.21 1.73 13.62
CA SER A 153 18.78 1.48 13.84
C SER A 153 18.03 1.31 12.54
N ASP A 154 18.31 2.14 11.54
CA ASP A 154 17.68 2.05 10.23
C ASP A 154 17.99 0.72 9.53
N LEU A 155 19.25 0.30 9.55
CA LEU A 155 19.68 -1.01 9.01
C LEU A 155 19.01 -2.19 9.75
N LYS A 156 18.79 -2.09 11.06
CA LYS A 156 18.04 -3.11 11.81
C LYS A 156 16.59 -3.20 11.36
N TYR A 157 15.93 -2.05 11.12
CA TYR A 157 14.56 -2.03 10.59
C TYR A 157 14.51 -2.56 9.15
N LEU A 158 15.50 -2.22 8.31
CA LEU A 158 15.61 -2.76 6.97
C LEU A 158 15.75 -4.28 7.02
N LYS A 159 16.68 -4.79 7.84
CA LYS A 159 16.88 -6.22 8.02
C LYS A 159 15.59 -6.93 8.47
N ALA A 160 14.87 -6.38 9.44
CA ALA A 160 13.62 -6.97 9.92
C ALA A 160 12.50 -7.02 8.87
N LYS A 161 12.59 -6.20 7.81
CA LYS A 161 11.66 -6.27 6.67
C LYS A 161 12.07 -7.31 5.62
N VAL A 162 13.36 -7.69 5.59
CA VAL A 162 13.91 -8.64 4.61
C VAL A 162 13.88 -10.08 5.12
N ASP A 163 14.08 -10.27 6.45
CA ASP A 163 14.03 -11.58 7.12
C ASP A 163 12.59 -12.10 7.22
#